data_4ab8885b07877bca098d2c6914c788c9
#
_entry.id   4ab8885b07877bca098d2c6914c788c9
#
_cell.length_a   1.000
_cell.length_b   1.000
_cell.length_c   1.000
_cell.angle_alpha   90.00
_cell.angle_beta   90.00
_cell.angle_gamma   90.00
#
_symmetry.space_group_name_H-M   'P 1'
#
loop_
_entity.id
_entity.type
_entity.pdbx_description
1 polymer ?
#
loop_
_entity_poly.entity_id
_entity_poly.type
_entity_poly.pdbx_seq_one_letter_code
_entity_poly.pdbx_strand_id
1 'polypeptide(L)'
;MSQDNMPDNAQNDALNDALNDALNNSQNDEIDAALEITPEMQAFYQRADEIIGVANSQLGPNAHSGQVGASLLYAAARYSASVASIGFIKGDDFAKEKDDIVEFYTKQYRQMLSDNLTDYAQNFDKYVQLNKEDKPAQ
;
A
#
# COMPACT_ATOMS: atom_id res chain seq x y z
N MET A 1 28.79 -3.22 -23.37
CA MET A 1 27.63 -2.35 -23.04
C MET A 1 26.39 -3.18 -23.09
N SER A 2 26.03 -3.76 -21.97
CA SER A 2 24.77 -4.41 -21.84
C SER A 2 23.72 -3.32 -21.66
N GLN A 3 22.89 -3.14 -22.66
CA GLN A 3 21.63 -2.47 -22.41
C GLN A 3 20.86 -3.37 -21.48
N ASP A 4 20.69 -2.90 -20.26
CA ASP A 4 19.82 -3.54 -19.32
C ASP A 4 18.40 -3.50 -19.88
N ASN A 5 18.06 -4.57 -20.58
CA ASN A 5 16.68 -4.90 -20.75
C ASN A 5 16.16 -5.24 -19.35
N MET A 6 15.66 -4.25 -18.63
CA MET A 6 14.72 -4.51 -17.58
C MET A 6 13.51 -5.17 -18.24
N PRO A 7 13.28 -6.48 -18.01
CA PRO A 7 12.10 -7.08 -18.57
C PRO A 7 10.90 -6.51 -17.84
N ASP A 8 10.12 -5.89 -18.65
CA ASP A 8 8.75 -5.51 -18.39
C ASP A 8 8.52 -4.64 -17.17
N ASN A 9 8.92 -3.40 -17.31
CA ASN A 9 8.41 -2.29 -16.53
C ASN A 9 6.88 -2.15 -16.62
N ALA A 10 6.21 -2.90 -17.49
CA ALA A 10 4.78 -2.72 -17.72
C ALA A 10 3.93 -3.01 -16.49
N GLN A 11 4.32 -4.00 -15.66
CA GLN A 11 3.60 -4.28 -14.40
C GLN A 11 3.93 -3.26 -13.31
N ASN A 12 5.18 -2.81 -13.26
CA ASN A 12 5.61 -1.78 -12.32
C ASN A 12 5.06 -0.41 -12.75
N ASP A 13 4.99 -0.14 -14.05
CA ASP A 13 4.42 1.08 -14.60
C ASP A 13 2.90 1.12 -14.34
N ALA A 14 2.19 0.01 -14.52
CA ALA A 14 0.76 -0.07 -14.22
C ALA A 14 0.48 0.12 -12.71
N LEU A 15 1.33 -0.45 -11.84
CA LEU A 15 1.23 -0.26 -10.40
C LEU A 15 1.56 1.17 -10.00
N ASN A 16 2.59 1.76 -10.62
CA ASN A 16 2.95 3.16 -10.42
C ASN A 16 1.86 4.10 -10.90
N ASP A 17 1.30 3.85 -12.06
CA ASP A 17 0.21 4.64 -12.59
C ASP A 17 -1.03 4.57 -11.68
N ALA A 18 -1.38 3.36 -11.22
CA ALA A 18 -2.49 3.18 -10.28
C ALA A 18 -2.24 3.87 -8.94
N LEU A 19 -1.00 3.78 -8.41
CA LEU A 19 -0.62 4.44 -7.16
C LEU A 19 -0.55 5.96 -7.33
N ASN A 20 0.02 6.45 -8.43
CA ASN A 20 0.09 7.87 -8.72
C ASN A 20 -1.30 8.45 -8.97
N ASP A 21 -2.17 7.72 -9.66
CA ASP A 21 -3.56 8.13 -9.86
C ASP A 21 -4.32 8.18 -8.53
N ALA A 22 -4.13 7.18 -7.67
CA ALA A 22 -4.72 7.16 -6.33
C ALA A 22 -4.20 8.31 -5.47
N LEU A 23 -2.89 8.60 -5.52
CA LEU A 23 -2.26 9.68 -4.78
C LEU A 23 -2.68 11.06 -5.29
N ASN A 24 -2.75 11.24 -6.61
CA ASN A 24 -3.18 12.50 -7.20
C ASN A 24 -4.66 12.76 -6.92
N ASN A 25 -5.46 11.71 -6.83
CA ASN A 25 -6.89 11.85 -6.56
C ASN A 25 -7.17 12.23 -5.11
N SER A 26 -6.38 11.74 -4.15
CA SER A 26 -6.55 12.12 -2.74
C SER A 26 -6.24 13.59 -2.49
N GLN A 27 -5.45 14.24 -3.33
CA GLN A 27 -5.18 15.67 -3.25
C GLN A 27 -6.30 16.53 -3.86
N ASN A 28 -7.13 15.95 -4.71
CA ASN A 28 -8.23 16.64 -5.38
C ASN A 28 -9.59 16.40 -4.73
N ASP A 29 -9.66 15.58 -3.68
CA ASP A 29 -10.92 15.21 -3.01
C ASP A 29 -11.67 16.41 -2.39
N GLU A 30 -10.98 17.52 -2.14
CA GLU A 30 -11.64 18.74 -1.70
C GLU A 30 -12.27 19.53 -2.84
N ILE A 31 -11.90 19.25 -4.10
CA ILE A 31 -12.28 20.07 -5.24
C ILE A 31 -13.38 19.40 -6.06
N ASP A 32 -13.55 18.10 -5.96
CA ASP A 32 -14.52 17.44 -6.83
C ASP A 32 -15.08 16.14 -6.22
N ALA A 33 -16.07 16.30 -5.34
CA ALA A 33 -16.91 15.20 -4.89
C ALA A 33 -17.69 14.52 -6.03
N ALA A 34 -17.49 14.96 -7.27
CA ALA A 34 -18.12 14.45 -8.47
C ALA A 34 -17.14 13.70 -9.39
N LEU A 35 -15.86 13.57 -9.02
CA LEU A 35 -14.96 12.73 -9.78
C LEU A 35 -15.29 11.27 -9.50
N GLU A 36 -15.89 10.66 -10.48
CA GLU A 36 -16.18 9.24 -10.47
C GLU A 36 -14.87 8.46 -10.23
N ILE A 37 -14.86 7.65 -9.18
CA ILE A 37 -13.79 6.69 -8.94
C ILE A 37 -13.72 5.77 -10.17
N THR A 38 -12.56 5.71 -10.81
CA THR A 38 -12.39 4.83 -11.97
C THR A 38 -12.52 3.36 -11.56
N PRO A 39 -12.89 2.44 -12.49
CA PRO A 39 -12.94 1.02 -12.20
C PRO A 39 -11.61 0.46 -11.66
N GLU A 40 -10.48 0.96 -12.14
CA GLU A 40 -9.14 0.58 -11.69
C GLU A 40 -8.91 0.99 -10.23
N MET A 41 -9.35 2.17 -9.87
CA MET A 41 -9.26 2.67 -8.48
C MET A 41 -10.16 1.89 -7.54
N GLN A 42 -11.39 1.57 -7.97
CA GLN A 42 -12.28 0.72 -7.19
C GLN A 42 -11.66 -0.65 -6.93
N ALA A 43 -11.07 -1.26 -7.96
CA ALA A 43 -10.40 -2.54 -7.83
C ALA A 43 -9.18 -2.46 -6.91
N PHE A 44 -8.43 -1.38 -6.97
CA PHE A 44 -7.29 -1.13 -6.07
C PHE A 44 -7.74 -1.07 -4.61
N TYR A 45 -8.74 -0.26 -4.30
CA TYR A 45 -9.26 -0.12 -2.93
C TYR A 45 -9.91 -1.41 -2.44
N GLN A 46 -10.61 -2.13 -3.31
CA GLN A 46 -11.21 -3.40 -2.96
C GLN A 46 -10.14 -4.43 -2.57
N ARG A 47 -9.06 -4.54 -3.34
CA ARG A 47 -7.94 -5.41 -2.99
C ARG A 47 -7.30 -5.02 -1.67
N ALA A 48 -7.12 -3.72 -1.43
CA ALA A 48 -6.58 -3.22 -0.17
C ALA A 48 -7.49 -3.60 1.01
N ASP A 49 -8.80 -3.42 0.86
CA ASP A 49 -9.78 -3.77 1.89
C ASP A 49 -9.79 -5.26 2.19
N GLU A 50 -9.67 -6.11 1.18
CA GLU A 50 -9.58 -7.55 1.35
C GLU A 50 -8.33 -7.95 2.14
N ILE A 51 -7.19 -7.35 1.86
CA ILE A 51 -5.94 -7.57 2.60
C ILE A 51 -6.07 -7.11 4.05
N ILE A 52 -6.66 -5.93 4.27
CA ILE A 52 -6.97 -5.41 5.60
C ILE A 52 -7.93 -6.36 6.34
N GLY A 53 -8.91 -6.91 5.64
CA GLY A 53 -9.83 -7.91 6.20
C GLY A 53 -9.09 -9.14 6.71
N VAL A 54 -8.10 -9.65 5.96
CA VAL A 54 -7.24 -10.75 6.42
C VAL A 54 -6.46 -10.35 7.67
N ALA A 55 -5.86 -9.16 7.68
CA ALA A 55 -5.14 -8.66 8.84
C ALA A 55 -6.06 -8.59 10.08
N ASN A 56 -7.25 -8.03 9.93
CA ASN A 56 -8.23 -7.93 11.03
C ASN A 56 -8.68 -9.31 11.52
N SER A 57 -8.76 -10.31 10.64
CA SER A 57 -9.13 -11.67 11.03
C SER A 57 -8.10 -12.33 11.96
N GLN A 58 -6.88 -11.83 11.98
CA GLN A 58 -5.81 -12.34 12.85
C GLN A 58 -5.83 -11.74 14.26
N LEU A 59 -6.61 -10.69 14.48
CA LEU A 59 -6.77 -10.09 15.81
C LEU A 59 -7.47 -11.07 16.74
N GLY A 60 -6.96 -11.19 17.96
CA GLY A 60 -7.50 -12.08 18.97
C GLY A 60 -6.70 -12.06 20.27
N PRO A 61 -6.97 -13.03 21.18
CA PRO A 61 -6.29 -13.08 22.48
C PRO A 61 -4.77 -13.18 22.40
N ASN A 62 -4.25 -13.75 21.31
CA ASN A 62 -2.83 -14.00 21.12
C ASN A 62 -2.15 -13.01 20.15
N ALA A 63 -2.91 -12.08 19.55
CA ALA A 63 -2.37 -11.13 18.58
C ALA A 63 -3.11 -9.78 18.68
N HIS A 64 -2.42 -8.77 19.17
CA HIS A 64 -2.96 -7.41 19.17
C HIS A 64 -2.62 -6.66 17.86
N SER A 65 -3.24 -5.49 17.67
CA SER A 65 -3.13 -4.70 16.44
C SER A 65 -1.69 -4.35 16.05
N GLY A 66 -0.83 -4.07 17.01
CA GLY A 66 0.59 -3.79 16.75
C GLY A 66 1.33 -5.00 16.19
N GLN A 67 1.05 -6.20 16.69
CA GLN A 67 1.66 -7.44 16.18
C GLN A 67 1.17 -7.78 14.77
N VAL A 68 -0.13 -7.65 14.53
CA VAL A 68 -0.72 -7.88 13.20
C VAL A 68 -0.19 -6.84 12.21
N GLY A 69 -0.11 -5.57 12.63
CA GLY A 69 0.45 -4.49 11.82
C GLY A 69 1.90 -4.75 11.41
N ALA A 70 2.72 -5.22 12.35
CA ALA A 70 4.12 -5.59 12.05
C ALA A 70 4.20 -6.74 11.04
N SER A 71 3.34 -7.75 11.18
CA SER A 71 3.26 -8.87 10.23
C SER A 71 2.82 -8.41 8.85
N LEU A 72 1.83 -7.52 8.78
CA LEU A 72 1.36 -6.95 7.52
C LEU A 72 2.46 -6.16 6.82
N LEU A 73 3.19 -5.34 7.57
CA LEU A 73 4.31 -4.57 7.03
C LEU A 73 5.42 -5.48 6.50
N TYR A 74 5.78 -6.53 7.23
CA TYR A 74 6.74 -7.53 6.78
C TYR A 74 6.25 -8.25 5.51
N ALA A 75 4.99 -8.67 5.50
CA ALA A 75 4.38 -9.33 4.34
C ALA A 75 4.43 -8.42 3.10
N ALA A 76 4.14 -7.14 3.26
CA ALA A 76 4.23 -6.16 2.17
C ALA A 76 5.67 -6.05 1.65
N ALA A 77 6.66 -5.97 2.54
CA ALA A 77 8.07 -5.90 2.15
C ALA A 77 8.51 -7.15 1.39
N ARG A 78 8.12 -8.33 1.87
CA ARG A 78 8.46 -9.60 1.23
C ARG A 78 7.77 -9.76 -0.13
N TYR A 79 6.51 -9.37 -0.23
CA TYR A 79 5.77 -9.38 -1.50
C TYR A 79 6.40 -8.41 -2.50
N SER A 80 6.75 -7.20 -2.07
CA SER A 80 7.42 -6.20 -2.90
C SER A 80 8.78 -6.71 -3.42
N ALA A 81 9.55 -7.38 -2.58
CA ALA A 81 10.80 -8.00 -3.00
C ALA A 81 10.58 -9.08 -4.06
N SER A 82 9.55 -9.91 -3.88
CA SER A 82 9.16 -10.92 -4.86
C SER A 82 8.80 -10.29 -6.21
N VAL A 83 7.95 -9.26 -6.19
CA VAL A 83 7.55 -8.54 -7.41
C VAL A 83 8.76 -7.89 -8.09
N ALA A 84 9.61 -7.22 -7.31
CA ALA A 84 10.79 -6.55 -7.83
C ALA A 84 11.80 -7.54 -8.46
N SER A 85 11.82 -8.78 -8.00
CA SER A 85 12.73 -9.82 -8.54
C SER A 85 12.30 -10.36 -9.89
N ILE A 86 11.05 -10.14 -10.30
CA ILE A 86 10.52 -10.65 -11.56
C ILE A 86 11.32 -10.07 -12.71
N GLY A 87 11.82 -10.94 -13.57
CA GLY A 87 12.60 -10.57 -14.77
C GLY A 87 14.10 -10.52 -14.58
N PHE A 88 14.63 -10.59 -13.37
CA PHE A 88 16.04 -10.79 -13.14
C PHE A 88 16.41 -12.27 -13.33
N ILE A 89 17.51 -12.53 -14.01
CA ILE A 89 18.00 -13.89 -14.25
C ILE A 89 19.08 -14.27 -13.23
N LYS A 90 19.86 -13.27 -12.77
CA LYS A 90 20.97 -13.48 -11.84
C LYS A 90 20.76 -12.68 -10.57
N GLY A 91 20.98 -13.33 -9.42
CA GLY A 91 20.90 -12.68 -8.12
C GLY A 91 21.86 -11.50 -7.98
N ASP A 92 23.03 -11.56 -8.59
CA ASP A 92 24.02 -10.47 -8.54
C ASP A 92 23.52 -9.21 -9.24
N ASP A 93 22.82 -9.35 -10.35
CA ASP A 93 22.23 -8.20 -11.07
C ASP A 93 21.08 -7.60 -10.26
N PHE A 94 20.26 -8.44 -9.68
CA PHE A 94 19.19 -8.00 -8.76
C PHE A 94 19.76 -7.26 -7.55
N ALA A 95 20.83 -7.78 -6.95
CA ALA A 95 21.48 -7.18 -5.80
C ALA A 95 21.98 -5.75 -6.05
N LYS A 96 22.41 -5.46 -7.28
CA LYS A 96 22.86 -4.11 -7.67
C LYS A 96 21.75 -3.08 -7.65
N GLU A 97 20.51 -3.49 -7.84
CA GLU A 97 19.34 -2.62 -7.87
C GLU A 97 18.71 -2.41 -6.49
N LYS A 98 19.27 -3.02 -5.45
CA LYS A 98 18.68 -3.02 -4.11
C LYS A 98 18.36 -1.62 -3.60
N ASP A 99 19.31 -0.69 -3.66
CA ASP A 99 19.14 0.65 -3.09
C ASP A 99 18.05 1.43 -3.84
N ASP A 100 18.02 1.32 -5.17
CA ASP A 100 16.99 1.96 -5.99
C ASP A 100 15.60 1.38 -5.74
N ILE A 101 15.51 0.07 -5.55
CA ILE A 101 14.24 -0.61 -5.23
C ILE A 101 13.75 -0.20 -3.84
N VAL A 102 14.63 -0.16 -2.86
CA VAL A 102 14.29 0.31 -1.50
C VAL A 102 13.78 1.74 -1.54
N GLU A 103 14.47 2.64 -2.25
CA GLU A 103 14.07 4.03 -2.37
C GLU A 103 12.69 4.17 -3.02
N PHE A 104 12.45 3.41 -4.07
CA PHE A 104 11.17 3.39 -4.79
C PHE A 104 10.00 3.04 -3.85
N TYR A 105 10.09 1.91 -3.15
CA TYR A 105 9.00 1.45 -2.28
C TYR A 105 8.84 2.28 -1.01
N THR A 106 9.95 2.73 -0.41
CA THR A 106 9.87 3.55 0.80
C THR A 106 9.29 4.91 0.54
N LYS A 107 9.56 5.51 -0.62
CA LYS A 107 8.96 6.77 -1.03
C LYS A 107 7.45 6.64 -1.21
N GLN A 108 6.99 5.60 -1.87
CA GLN A 108 5.55 5.33 -2.04
C GLN A 108 4.86 5.08 -0.71
N TYR A 109 5.44 4.25 0.14
CA TYR A 109 4.88 3.96 1.46
C TYR A 109 4.77 5.21 2.32
N ARG A 110 5.80 6.05 2.31
CA ARG A 110 5.80 7.32 3.04
C ARG A 110 4.64 8.21 2.60
N GLN A 111 4.43 8.34 1.30
CA GLN A 111 3.35 9.17 0.76
C GLN A 111 1.98 8.59 1.13
N MET A 112 1.77 7.30 0.94
CA MET A 112 0.51 6.65 1.30
C MET A 112 0.22 6.76 2.80
N LEU A 113 1.21 6.55 3.65
CA LEU A 113 1.04 6.66 5.09
C LEU A 113 0.71 8.09 5.50
N SER A 114 1.42 9.07 4.94
CA SER A 114 1.17 10.49 5.21
C SER A 114 -0.25 10.89 4.83
N ASP A 115 -0.71 10.49 3.65
CA ASP A 115 -2.06 10.81 3.17
C ASP A 115 -3.14 10.15 4.03
N ASN A 116 -2.94 8.90 4.42
CA ASN A 116 -3.88 8.19 5.29
C ASN A 116 -3.92 8.80 6.69
N LEU A 117 -2.78 9.20 7.24
CA LEU A 117 -2.74 9.89 8.54
C LEU A 117 -3.47 11.23 8.48
N THR A 118 -3.34 11.97 7.40
CA THR A 118 -4.09 13.21 7.17
C THR A 118 -5.59 12.96 7.13
N ASP A 119 -6.03 11.94 6.41
CA ASP A 119 -7.44 11.55 6.34
C ASP A 119 -7.97 11.16 7.73
N TYR A 120 -7.25 10.33 8.47
CA TYR A 120 -7.65 9.94 9.82
C TYR A 120 -7.69 11.12 10.77
N ALA A 121 -6.78 12.09 10.64
CA ALA A 121 -6.80 13.30 11.47
C ALA A 121 -8.00 14.20 11.16
N GLN A 122 -8.32 14.38 9.88
CA GLN A 122 -9.45 15.20 9.43
C GLN A 122 -10.81 14.57 9.78
N ASN A 123 -10.89 13.25 9.78
CA ASN A 123 -12.10 12.48 10.04
C ASN A 123 -11.99 11.68 11.36
N PHE A 124 -11.20 12.18 12.28
CA PHE A 124 -10.83 11.47 13.51
C PHE A 124 -12.03 10.97 14.30
N ASP A 125 -13.01 11.82 14.53
CA ASP A 125 -14.20 11.46 15.31
C ASP A 125 -14.99 10.32 14.65
N LYS A 126 -15.10 10.35 13.32
CA LYS A 126 -15.77 9.30 12.55
C LYS A 126 -15.08 7.94 12.72
N TYR A 127 -13.76 7.90 12.52
CA TYR A 127 -12.99 6.66 12.59
C TYR A 127 -12.85 6.13 14.02
N VAL A 128 -12.61 7.01 14.97
CA VAL A 128 -12.41 6.63 16.39
C VAL A 128 -13.71 6.24 17.06
N GLN A 129 -14.84 6.85 16.69
CA GLN A 129 -16.16 6.46 17.22
C GLN A 129 -16.53 5.05 16.74
N LEU A 130 -16.29 4.72 15.49
CA LEU A 130 -16.50 3.37 14.99
C LEU A 130 -15.70 2.34 15.78
N ASN A 131 -14.46 2.68 16.13
CA ASN A 131 -13.61 1.82 16.96
C ASN A 131 -14.07 1.73 18.41
N LYS A 132 -14.78 2.73 18.91
CA LYS A 132 -15.33 2.72 20.28
C LYS A 132 -16.59 1.88 20.40
N GLU A 133 -17.42 1.84 19.37
CA GLU A 133 -18.63 1.02 19.34
C GLU A 133 -18.29 -0.47 19.29
N ASP A 134 -17.15 -0.83 18.69
CA ASP A 134 -16.65 -2.20 18.62
C ASP A 134 -15.89 -2.65 19.88
N LYS A 135 -15.64 -1.75 20.83
CA LYS A 135 -15.03 -2.14 22.10
C LYS A 135 -16.11 -2.62 23.06
N PRO A 136 -16.00 -3.85 23.58
CA PRO A 136 -16.90 -4.29 24.63
C PRO A 136 -16.83 -3.30 25.78
N ALA A 137 -18.00 -2.90 26.27
CA ALA A 137 -18.12 -2.05 27.45
C ALA A 137 -17.34 -2.66 28.62
N GLN A 138 -16.34 -1.95 29.12
CA GLN A 138 -15.68 -2.31 30.36
C GLN A 138 -16.57 -1.97 31.54
#